data_2b2a038944e2bf3c25f719e64396e49f
#
_entry.id   2b2a038944e2bf3c25f719e64396e49f
#
_cell.length_a   1.000
_cell.length_b   1.000
_cell.length_c   1.000
_cell.angle_alpha   90.00
_cell.angle_beta   90.00
_cell.angle_gamma   90.00
#
_symmetry.space_group_name_H-M   'P 1'
#
loop_
_entity.id
_entity.type
_entity.pdbx_description
1 polymer ?
#
loop_
_entity_poly.entity_id
_entity_poly.type
_entity_poly.pdbx_seq_one_letter_code
_entity_poly.pdbx_strand_id
1 'polypeptide(L)'
;MRRFAASLIALATVAATATFAAPVQAQTSAPEPYSIPMTFQVIASSTSCDGCVVINAIGEINQDTSRDFALFVAETRLQGIIPREPRKGAKPDPNGPKVIVAMDSIGGTVMSALVIGRRIRELGWTTVIGQARMDGDQLVFDKAGCYSACSMMLLGGVERLVIPGSKAGIHQFSPNFEDNETFSSQDMRNIIREYGRTVSTVYDYAAEMGVDVGFFVETMRTPFSGMYVVPSDQWLKLGIATRLLPDEAASVIDDIIGRKPVETAPPAPVAAWTVARPEGGAAFASFADPDRGAVTVTCVARESARLDITLRGLSPTTLDRLRTAALARKRLRLGDREVAIAEVGPPGPQEQVLSAKLDARDLNALRDVGDTLAFAILDRSGRPAAPAIEIDGTGAAQAISEMMSGCGGV
;
A
#
# COMPACT_ATOMS: atom_id res chain seq x y z
N MET A 1 -91.46 -9.19 -11.93
CA MET A 1 -90.72 -8.35 -11.01
C MET A 1 -89.55 -9.18 -10.42
N ARG A 2 -88.38 -9.14 -11.01
CA ARG A 2 -87.17 -9.83 -10.48
C ARG A 2 -86.09 -8.79 -10.35
N ARG A 3 -85.63 -8.55 -9.11
CA ARG A 3 -84.54 -7.67 -8.79
C ARG A 3 -83.25 -8.43 -8.99
N PHE A 4 -82.31 -7.90 -9.86
CA PHE A 4 -80.96 -8.39 -9.96
C PHE A 4 -80.11 -7.59 -8.97
N ALA A 5 -79.42 -8.30 -8.08
CA ALA A 5 -78.38 -7.75 -7.21
C ALA A 5 -77.03 -7.80 -7.93
N ALA A 6 -76.39 -6.68 -8.09
CA ALA A 6 -75.05 -6.58 -8.65
C ALA A 6 -74.04 -6.68 -7.50
N SER A 7 -73.22 -7.75 -7.52
CA SER A 7 -72.05 -7.89 -6.63
C SER A 7 -70.89 -7.11 -7.18
N LEU A 8 -70.46 -6.13 -6.43
CA LEU A 8 -69.19 -5.42 -6.67
C LEU A 8 -68.03 -6.22 -6.10
N ILE A 9 -67.13 -6.71 -6.98
CA ILE A 9 -65.83 -7.31 -6.61
C ILE A 9 -64.85 -6.17 -6.53
N ALA A 10 -64.35 -5.87 -5.32
CA ALA A 10 -63.25 -4.93 -5.11
C ALA A 10 -61.92 -5.61 -5.42
N LEU A 11 -61.24 -5.22 -6.50
CA LEU A 11 -59.86 -5.59 -6.77
C LEU A 11 -58.95 -4.73 -5.87
N ALA A 12 -58.30 -5.37 -4.90
CA ALA A 12 -57.20 -4.74 -4.15
C ALA A 12 -55.92 -4.82 -4.98
N THR A 13 -55.49 -3.67 -5.53
CA THR A 13 -54.18 -3.52 -6.16
C THR A 13 -53.12 -3.34 -5.07
N VAL A 14 -52.31 -4.37 -4.87
CA VAL A 14 -51.08 -4.27 -4.05
C VAL A 14 -50.06 -3.51 -4.85
N ALA A 15 -49.85 -2.25 -4.48
CA ALA A 15 -48.73 -1.43 -5.00
C ALA A 15 -47.45 -1.89 -4.32
N ALA A 16 -46.59 -2.64 -5.02
CA ALA A 16 -45.24 -2.94 -4.59
C ALA A 16 -44.40 -1.67 -4.72
N THR A 17 -44.13 -0.99 -3.61
CA THR A 17 -43.16 0.11 -3.55
C THR A 17 -41.78 -0.50 -3.66
N ALA A 18 -41.19 -0.47 -4.85
CA ALA A 18 -39.78 -0.70 -5.04
C ALA A 18 -39.01 0.49 -4.46
N THR A 19 -38.39 0.32 -3.30
CA THR A 19 -37.42 1.27 -2.76
C THR A 19 -36.17 1.18 -3.62
N PHE A 20 -36.08 2.06 -4.61
CA PHE A 20 -34.81 2.31 -5.28
C PHE A 20 -33.86 2.94 -4.24
N ALA A 21 -32.81 2.23 -3.88
CA ALA A 21 -31.68 2.81 -3.17
C ALA A 21 -31.18 3.99 -4.04
N ALA A 22 -31.26 5.20 -3.50
CA ALA A 22 -30.74 6.37 -4.16
C ALA A 22 -29.24 6.17 -4.42
N PRO A 23 -28.73 6.49 -5.62
CA PRO A 23 -27.29 6.46 -5.85
C PRO A 23 -26.65 7.43 -4.85
N VAL A 24 -25.60 6.98 -4.17
CA VAL A 24 -24.75 7.82 -3.35
C VAL A 24 -24.28 8.94 -4.27
N GLN A 25 -24.80 10.13 -4.05
CA GLN A 25 -24.39 11.31 -4.77
C GLN A 25 -22.95 11.60 -4.39
N ALA A 26 -22.02 11.34 -5.32
CA ALA A 26 -20.70 11.94 -5.28
C ALA A 26 -20.88 13.47 -5.43
N GLN A 27 -21.08 14.14 -4.30
CA GLN A 27 -20.99 15.58 -4.27
C GLN A 27 -19.53 15.94 -4.24
N THR A 28 -19.02 16.45 -5.35
CA THR A 28 -18.03 17.52 -5.27
C THR A 28 -17.96 18.25 -6.60
N SER A 29 -18.32 19.53 -6.59
CA SER A 29 -17.75 20.48 -7.52
C SER A 29 -16.23 20.30 -7.49
N ALA A 30 -15.61 20.09 -8.65
CA ALA A 30 -14.17 20.15 -8.77
C ALA A 30 -13.70 21.47 -8.13
N PRO A 31 -12.59 21.48 -7.36
CA PRO A 31 -12.02 22.73 -6.87
C PRO A 31 -11.77 23.64 -8.07
N GLU A 32 -12.06 24.94 -7.91
CA GLU A 32 -11.75 25.97 -8.90
C GLU A 32 -10.32 25.75 -9.42
N PRO A 33 -10.07 25.81 -10.73
CA PRO A 33 -8.77 25.53 -11.28
C PRO A 33 -7.75 26.54 -10.74
N TYR A 34 -6.81 26.07 -9.91
CA TYR A 34 -5.59 26.83 -9.62
C TYR A 34 -4.78 26.85 -10.91
N SER A 35 -4.96 27.86 -11.73
CA SER A 35 -4.25 28.04 -13.01
C SER A 35 -2.76 28.41 -12.84
N ILE A 36 -2.26 28.33 -11.62
CA ILE A 36 -0.87 28.68 -11.29
C ILE A 36 -0.01 27.43 -11.39
N PRO A 37 1.02 27.41 -12.26
CA PRO A 37 1.97 26.30 -12.33
C PRO A 37 2.57 25.99 -10.96
N MET A 38 2.81 24.69 -10.69
CA MET A 38 3.38 24.26 -9.42
C MET A 38 4.76 24.90 -9.20
N THR A 39 4.95 25.45 -8.01
CA THR A 39 6.19 26.02 -7.54
C THR A 39 6.74 25.24 -6.36
N PHE A 40 8.06 25.28 -6.18
CA PHE A 40 8.77 24.66 -5.07
C PHE A 40 9.46 25.74 -4.24
N GLN A 41 9.21 25.74 -2.94
CA GLN A 41 9.78 26.74 -2.04
C GLN A 41 10.24 26.10 -0.73
N VAL A 42 11.45 26.42 -0.29
CA VAL A 42 11.91 26.05 1.06
C VAL A 42 11.23 26.97 2.07
N ILE A 43 10.50 26.39 3.00
CA ILE A 43 9.78 27.11 4.08
C ILE A 43 10.59 27.10 5.36
N ALA A 44 11.23 25.96 5.67
CA ALA A 44 12.09 25.81 6.82
C ALA A 44 13.33 24.98 6.48
N SER A 45 14.44 25.30 7.10
CA SER A 45 15.72 24.58 6.93
C SER A 45 16.30 24.24 8.29
N SER A 46 17.49 23.63 8.34
CA SER A 46 18.17 23.27 9.59
C SER A 46 18.37 24.40 10.58
N THR A 47 18.22 25.65 10.16
CA THR A 47 18.31 26.84 11.03
C THR A 47 16.98 27.17 11.72
N SER A 48 15.85 26.79 11.13
CA SER A 48 14.48 27.05 11.63
C SER A 48 13.69 25.79 11.95
N CYS A 49 14.22 24.62 11.58
CA CYS A 49 13.66 23.31 11.88
C CYS A 49 14.81 22.36 12.24
N ASP A 50 15.05 22.16 13.53
CA ASP A 50 16.11 21.27 14.00
C ASP A 50 15.91 19.86 13.45
N GLY A 51 16.84 19.38 12.62
CA GLY A 51 16.80 18.07 11.98
C GLY A 51 15.83 17.93 10.80
N CYS A 52 15.26 19.04 10.25
CA CYS A 52 14.42 18.95 9.07
C CYS A 52 14.65 20.06 8.03
N VAL A 53 14.17 19.79 6.81
CA VAL A 53 13.98 20.76 5.73
C VAL A 53 12.57 20.58 5.21
N VAL A 54 11.80 21.66 5.12
CA VAL A 54 10.42 21.62 4.64
C VAL A 54 10.30 22.41 3.34
N ILE A 55 9.75 21.77 2.34
CA ILE A 55 9.54 22.28 1.00
C ILE A 55 8.05 22.28 0.70
N ASN A 56 7.49 23.41 0.31
CA ASN A 56 6.14 23.45 -0.28
C ASN A 56 6.22 23.15 -1.77
N ALA A 57 5.28 22.32 -2.25
CA ALA A 57 4.99 22.05 -3.66
C ALA A 57 3.53 22.43 -3.90
N ILE A 58 3.28 23.62 -4.43
CA ILE A 58 1.95 24.22 -4.53
C ILE A 58 1.65 24.61 -5.97
N GLY A 59 0.45 24.27 -6.46
CA GLY A 59 -0.06 24.61 -7.78
C GLY A 59 -0.32 23.41 -8.68
N GLU A 60 -0.57 23.67 -9.97
CA GLU A 60 -0.86 22.67 -10.98
C GLU A 60 0.41 22.00 -11.52
N ILE A 61 0.38 20.68 -11.64
CA ILE A 61 1.48 19.90 -12.24
C ILE A 61 1.35 19.97 -13.77
N ASN A 62 2.25 20.68 -14.41
CA ASN A 62 2.32 20.77 -15.88
C ASN A 62 3.48 19.93 -16.46
N GLN A 63 3.73 20.04 -17.76
CA GLN A 63 4.77 19.27 -18.45
C GLN A 63 6.20 19.65 -18.00
N ASP A 64 6.41 20.90 -17.59
CA ASP A 64 7.71 21.42 -17.15
C ASP A 64 8.01 21.15 -15.67
N THR A 65 6.99 20.86 -14.85
CA THR A 65 7.09 20.74 -13.40
C THR A 65 8.19 19.74 -12.96
N SER A 66 8.36 18.63 -13.68
CA SER A 66 9.41 17.64 -13.35
C SER A 66 10.82 18.19 -13.58
N ARG A 67 11.02 19.00 -14.63
CA ARG A 67 12.28 19.70 -14.88
C ARG A 67 12.53 20.77 -13.80
N ASP A 68 11.50 21.55 -13.48
CA ASP A 68 11.60 22.62 -12.50
C ASP A 68 11.88 22.07 -11.09
N PHE A 69 11.30 20.91 -10.74
CA PHE A 69 11.64 20.18 -9.53
C PHE A 69 13.13 19.74 -9.52
N ALA A 70 13.63 19.20 -10.62
CA ALA A 70 15.02 18.77 -10.72
C ALA A 70 15.99 19.95 -10.58
N LEU A 71 15.69 21.11 -11.18
CA LEU A 71 16.47 22.35 -11.06
C LEU A 71 16.44 22.87 -9.61
N PHE A 72 15.26 22.92 -8.99
CA PHE A 72 15.10 23.30 -7.60
C PHE A 72 15.91 22.43 -6.64
N VAL A 73 15.88 21.09 -6.83
CA VAL A 73 16.68 20.15 -6.03
C VAL A 73 18.18 20.40 -6.23
N ALA A 74 18.63 20.64 -7.46
CA ALA A 74 20.03 20.91 -7.74
C ALA A 74 20.50 22.22 -7.09
N GLU A 75 19.73 23.29 -7.23
CA GLU A 75 20.03 24.61 -6.66
C GLU A 75 20.09 24.59 -5.14
N THR A 76 19.05 24.08 -4.48
CA THR A 76 18.97 24.02 -3.01
C THR A 76 20.07 23.13 -2.42
N ARG A 77 20.53 22.12 -3.17
CA ARG A 77 21.67 21.28 -2.80
C ARG A 77 22.99 22.04 -2.92
N LEU A 78 23.18 22.82 -3.98
CA LEU A 78 24.37 23.67 -4.15
C LEU A 78 24.46 24.74 -3.05
N GLN A 79 23.33 25.25 -2.59
CA GLN A 79 23.21 26.16 -1.47
C GLN A 79 23.44 25.48 -0.10
N GLY A 80 23.56 24.15 -0.06
CA GLY A 80 23.72 23.38 1.18
C GLY A 80 22.46 23.29 2.05
N ILE A 81 21.29 23.65 1.51
CA ILE A 81 20.00 23.60 2.23
C ILE A 81 19.52 22.17 2.40
N ILE A 82 19.53 21.39 1.31
CA ILE A 82 19.17 19.96 1.36
C ILE A 82 20.41 19.07 1.36
N PRO A 83 20.32 17.85 1.95
CA PRO A 83 21.45 16.94 2.01
C PRO A 83 21.99 16.56 0.64
N ARG A 84 23.27 16.16 0.62
CA ARG A 84 23.87 15.58 -0.58
C ARG A 84 23.14 14.29 -0.96
N GLU A 85 23.11 14.02 -2.26
CA GLU A 85 22.52 12.80 -2.79
C GLU A 85 23.21 11.57 -2.19
N PRO A 86 22.43 10.57 -1.72
CA PRO A 86 23.02 9.31 -1.32
C PRO A 86 23.76 8.70 -2.53
N ARG A 87 24.87 8.03 -2.29
CA ARG A 87 25.59 7.31 -3.36
C ARG A 87 24.62 6.26 -3.94
N LYS A 88 24.72 6.02 -5.25
CA LYS A 88 23.87 5.02 -5.93
C LYS A 88 23.90 3.70 -5.15
N GLY A 89 22.72 3.25 -4.70
CA GLY A 89 22.55 2.04 -3.90
C GLY A 89 22.79 2.19 -2.39
N ALA A 90 23.17 3.37 -1.90
CA ALA A 90 23.25 3.64 -0.47
C ALA A 90 21.87 4.04 0.06
N LYS A 91 21.54 3.58 1.26
CA LYS A 91 20.34 4.07 1.98
C LYS A 91 20.59 5.52 2.41
N PRO A 92 19.54 6.36 2.49
CA PRO A 92 19.62 7.67 3.09
C PRO A 92 20.24 7.59 4.50
N ASP A 93 21.00 8.64 4.88
CA ASP A 93 21.56 8.71 6.24
C ASP A 93 20.40 8.78 7.26
N PRO A 94 20.25 7.81 8.16
CA PRO A 94 19.17 7.82 9.14
C PRO A 94 19.29 8.96 10.16
N ASN A 95 20.49 9.54 10.29
CA ASN A 95 20.77 10.68 11.18
C ASN A 95 20.82 12.02 10.42
N GLY A 96 20.62 11.99 9.10
CA GLY A 96 20.56 13.20 8.28
C GLY A 96 19.27 13.98 8.48
N PRO A 97 19.21 15.25 8.05
CA PRO A 97 17.99 16.03 8.16
C PRO A 97 16.87 15.41 7.33
N LYS A 98 15.70 15.29 7.94
CA LYS A 98 14.49 14.79 7.27
C LYS A 98 13.99 15.84 6.28
N VAL A 99 13.91 15.49 5.00
CA VAL A 99 13.33 16.37 3.99
C VAL A 99 11.86 16.04 3.80
N ILE A 100 11.01 17.05 3.94
CA ILE A 100 9.55 16.94 3.90
C ILE A 100 9.04 17.79 2.74
N VAL A 101 8.28 17.18 1.83
CA VAL A 101 7.59 17.87 0.74
C VAL A 101 6.12 17.98 1.08
N ALA A 102 5.70 19.20 1.44
CA ALA A 102 4.30 19.53 1.71
C ALA A 102 3.60 19.91 0.40
N MET A 103 2.44 19.30 0.15
CA MET A 103 1.76 19.34 -1.14
C MET A 103 0.38 19.93 -1.00
N ASP A 104 0.09 20.90 -1.89
CA ASP A 104 -1.24 21.47 -2.11
C ASP A 104 -1.45 21.68 -3.62
N SER A 105 -2.20 20.76 -4.26
CA SER A 105 -2.30 20.71 -5.72
C SER A 105 -3.58 20.03 -6.20
N ILE A 106 -4.15 20.59 -7.25
CA ILE A 106 -5.29 19.98 -7.97
C ILE A 106 -4.87 18.82 -8.89
N GLY A 107 -3.58 18.59 -9.07
CA GLY A 107 -3.05 17.60 -9.98
C GLY A 107 -2.55 18.18 -11.29
N GLY A 108 -2.83 17.52 -12.41
CA GLY A 108 -2.40 17.92 -13.76
C GLY A 108 -1.71 16.78 -14.51
N THR A 109 -0.51 17.00 -15.05
CA THR A 109 0.21 16.04 -15.91
C THR A 109 0.72 14.84 -15.12
N VAL A 110 0.13 13.67 -15.37
CA VAL A 110 0.46 12.40 -14.72
C VAL A 110 1.94 12.06 -14.85
N MET A 111 2.50 12.12 -16.07
CA MET A 111 3.89 11.71 -16.29
C MET A 111 4.89 12.54 -15.49
N SER A 112 4.69 13.86 -15.39
CA SER A 112 5.51 14.73 -14.53
C SER A 112 5.40 14.33 -13.06
N ALA A 113 4.19 14.02 -12.58
CA ALA A 113 3.98 13.55 -11.22
C ALA A 113 4.73 12.24 -10.92
N LEU A 114 4.70 11.27 -11.84
CA LEU A 114 5.44 10.00 -11.67
C LEU A 114 6.95 10.21 -11.62
N VAL A 115 7.49 11.09 -12.47
CA VAL A 115 8.93 11.42 -12.47
C VAL A 115 9.34 12.05 -11.15
N ILE A 116 8.57 13.03 -10.66
CA ILE A 116 8.83 13.69 -9.38
C ILE A 116 8.70 12.69 -8.23
N GLY A 117 7.67 11.86 -8.23
CA GLY A 117 7.46 10.85 -7.19
C GLY A 117 8.58 9.83 -7.11
N ARG A 118 9.09 9.31 -8.25
CA ARG A 118 10.29 8.46 -8.27
C ARG A 118 11.49 9.17 -7.69
N ARG A 119 11.66 10.44 -8.04
CA ARG A 119 12.79 11.23 -7.53
C ARG A 119 12.71 11.45 -6.03
N ILE A 120 11.52 11.74 -5.48
CA ILE A 120 11.26 11.83 -4.04
C ILE A 120 11.61 10.50 -3.35
N ARG A 121 11.20 9.37 -3.93
CA ARG A 121 11.51 8.02 -3.42
C ARG A 121 13.00 7.73 -3.39
N GLU A 122 13.72 8.01 -4.49
CA GLU A 122 15.16 7.84 -4.59
C GLU A 122 15.93 8.65 -3.54
N LEU A 123 15.44 9.85 -3.24
CA LEU A 123 16.03 10.75 -2.26
C LEU A 123 15.66 10.36 -0.80
N GLY A 124 14.74 9.43 -0.60
CA GLY A 124 14.31 9.00 0.73
C GLY A 124 13.48 10.05 1.47
N TRP A 125 12.75 10.92 0.76
CA TRP A 125 12.04 12.04 1.35
C TRP A 125 10.63 11.64 1.82
N THR A 126 10.11 12.41 2.78
CA THR A 126 8.74 12.33 3.28
C THR A 126 7.83 13.23 2.45
N THR A 127 6.59 12.80 2.19
CA THR A 127 5.56 13.63 1.58
C THR A 127 4.41 13.87 2.55
N VAL A 128 3.84 15.06 2.50
CA VAL A 128 2.73 15.46 3.40
C VAL A 128 1.67 16.16 2.57
N ILE A 129 0.39 15.79 2.70
CA ILE A 129 -0.71 16.62 2.22
C ILE A 129 -0.92 17.71 3.26
N GLY A 130 -0.56 18.92 2.92
CA GLY A 130 -0.60 20.10 3.78
C GLY A 130 0.18 21.24 3.16
N GLN A 131 -0.01 22.43 3.66
CA GLN A 131 0.77 23.62 3.30
C GLN A 131 1.55 24.09 4.51
N ALA A 132 2.87 24.13 4.40
CA ALA A 132 3.75 24.59 5.46
C ALA A 132 3.89 26.12 5.43
N ARG A 133 3.94 26.77 6.60
CA ARG A 133 4.28 28.19 6.73
C ARG A 133 4.98 28.44 8.06
N MET A 134 5.67 29.58 8.13
CA MET A 134 6.19 30.10 9.40
C MET A 134 5.13 31.00 10.05
N ASP A 135 4.89 30.79 11.35
CA ASP A 135 4.08 31.64 12.19
C ASP A 135 4.98 32.20 13.32
N GLY A 136 5.57 33.39 13.08
CA GLY A 136 6.72 33.82 13.86
C GLY A 136 7.89 32.84 13.67
N ASP A 137 8.40 32.29 14.77
CA ASP A 137 9.48 31.32 14.77
C ASP A 137 8.97 29.85 14.73
N GLN A 138 7.67 29.64 14.66
CA GLN A 138 7.08 28.31 14.66
C GLN A 138 6.71 27.85 13.24
N LEU A 139 7.12 26.63 12.90
CA LEU A 139 6.69 25.98 11.68
C LEU A 139 5.33 25.30 11.92
N VAL A 140 4.35 25.70 11.14
CA VAL A 140 2.99 25.17 11.20
C VAL A 140 2.55 24.62 9.85
N PHE A 141 1.60 23.68 9.88
CA PHE A 141 1.00 23.10 8.67
C PHE A 141 -0.49 23.39 8.65
N ASP A 142 -0.94 24.05 7.60
CA ASP A 142 -2.34 24.24 7.28
C ASP A 142 -2.86 23.03 6.48
N LYS A 143 -4.17 22.78 6.56
CA LYS A 143 -4.84 21.77 5.76
C LYS A 143 -4.81 22.13 4.27
N ALA A 144 -4.67 21.12 3.42
CA ALA A 144 -4.55 21.27 1.96
C ALA A 144 -5.29 20.16 1.19
N GLY A 145 -5.23 20.25 -0.13
CA GLY A 145 -5.75 19.24 -1.05
C GLY A 145 -4.67 18.66 -1.96
N CYS A 146 -4.69 17.36 -2.16
CA CYS A 146 -3.84 16.70 -3.13
C CYS A 146 -4.72 15.81 -4.02
N TYR A 147 -4.96 16.26 -5.24
CA TYR A 147 -5.94 15.67 -6.13
C TYR A 147 -5.30 15.13 -7.42
N SER A 148 -5.89 14.09 -8.01
CA SER A 148 -5.51 13.57 -9.32
C SER A 148 -4.01 13.21 -9.40
N ALA A 149 -3.24 13.77 -10.34
CA ALA A 149 -1.81 13.54 -10.49
C ALA A 149 -0.99 13.88 -9.23
N CYS A 150 -1.45 14.82 -8.37
CA CYS A 150 -0.81 15.09 -7.09
C CYS A 150 -0.77 13.84 -6.20
N SER A 151 -1.85 13.05 -6.18
CA SER A 151 -1.87 11.81 -5.41
C SER A 151 -0.81 10.82 -5.90
N MET A 152 -0.51 10.80 -7.20
CA MET A 152 0.61 10.00 -7.73
C MET A 152 1.96 10.51 -7.23
N MET A 153 2.19 11.83 -7.24
CA MET A 153 3.41 12.43 -6.71
C MET A 153 3.61 12.14 -5.21
N LEU A 154 2.52 12.19 -4.42
CA LEU A 154 2.49 11.85 -3.00
C LEU A 154 3.03 10.44 -2.72
N LEU A 155 2.65 9.45 -3.56
CA LEU A 155 3.07 8.05 -3.39
C LEU A 155 4.60 7.87 -3.40
N GLY A 156 5.34 8.81 -3.97
CA GLY A 156 6.81 8.82 -3.97
C GLY A 156 7.43 8.89 -2.58
N GLY A 157 6.75 9.45 -1.58
CA GLY A 157 7.26 9.53 -0.22
C GLY A 157 7.58 8.17 0.39
N VAL A 158 8.75 8.05 1.03
CA VAL A 158 9.07 6.86 1.85
C VAL A 158 8.17 6.81 3.09
N GLU A 159 7.83 7.96 3.62
CA GLU A 159 6.77 8.18 4.58
C GLU A 159 5.77 9.15 3.94
N ARG A 160 4.48 8.83 4.05
CA ARG A 160 3.39 9.63 3.49
C ARG A 160 2.44 9.99 4.62
N LEU A 161 2.15 11.28 4.75
CA LEU A 161 1.37 11.83 5.85
C LEU A 161 0.26 12.73 5.30
N VAL A 162 -0.78 12.90 6.10
CA VAL A 162 -1.89 13.79 5.77
C VAL A 162 -2.18 14.66 6.99
N ILE A 163 -2.10 15.97 6.84
CA ILE A 163 -2.47 16.91 7.90
C ILE A 163 -3.96 16.75 8.20
N PRO A 164 -4.38 16.67 9.47
CA PRO A 164 -5.78 16.55 9.83
C PRO A 164 -6.67 17.60 9.15
N GLY A 165 -7.77 17.14 8.54
CA GLY A 165 -8.67 17.99 7.75
C GLY A 165 -8.24 18.24 6.29
N SER A 166 -7.03 17.78 5.88
CA SER A 166 -6.62 17.76 4.48
C SER A 166 -7.36 16.69 3.68
N LYS A 167 -7.31 16.78 2.35
CA LYS A 167 -8.03 15.86 1.45
C LYS A 167 -7.12 15.26 0.41
N ALA A 168 -7.28 13.96 0.17
CA ALA A 168 -6.71 13.25 -0.97
C ALA A 168 -7.81 12.88 -1.94
N GLY A 169 -7.62 13.10 -3.25
CA GLY A 169 -8.61 12.75 -4.27
C GLY A 169 -7.99 12.04 -5.46
N ILE A 170 -8.69 11.03 -5.95
CA ILE A 170 -8.25 10.21 -7.09
C ILE A 170 -9.37 10.06 -8.12
N HIS A 171 -8.99 9.98 -9.37
CA HIS A 171 -9.86 9.68 -10.51
C HIS A 171 -9.04 9.19 -11.71
N GLN A 172 -9.72 8.70 -12.75
CA GLN A 172 -9.09 8.31 -14.01
C GLN A 172 -8.32 9.49 -14.61
N PHE A 173 -7.18 9.19 -15.21
CA PHE A 173 -6.55 10.12 -16.13
C PHE A 173 -7.16 9.98 -17.52
N SER A 174 -7.20 11.06 -18.26
CA SER A 174 -7.76 11.12 -19.61
C SER A 174 -6.77 11.82 -20.55
N PRO A 175 -6.70 11.42 -21.81
CA PRO A 175 -6.07 12.28 -22.82
C PRO A 175 -6.81 13.63 -22.87
N ASN A 176 -6.06 14.72 -22.96
CA ASN A 176 -6.66 16.04 -23.21
C ASN A 176 -7.02 16.15 -24.69
N PHE A 177 -8.29 16.35 -24.97
CA PHE A 177 -8.80 16.67 -26.30
C PHE A 177 -9.44 18.04 -26.29
N GLU A 178 -9.29 18.77 -27.37
CA GLU A 178 -10.08 20.00 -27.56
C GLU A 178 -11.48 19.65 -28.09
N ASP A 179 -12.49 20.39 -27.69
CA ASP A 179 -13.91 20.08 -27.96
C ASP A 179 -14.28 19.92 -29.43
N ASN A 180 -13.45 20.40 -30.36
CA ASN A 180 -13.66 20.34 -31.80
C ASN A 180 -12.63 19.50 -32.56
N GLU A 181 -11.80 18.73 -31.88
CA GLU A 181 -10.83 17.85 -32.54
C GLU A 181 -11.55 16.70 -33.25
N THR A 182 -11.12 16.46 -34.49
CA THR A 182 -11.57 15.31 -35.28
C THR A 182 -10.43 14.34 -35.47
N PHE A 183 -10.66 13.07 -35.14
CA PHE A 183 -9.63 12.03 -35.20
C PHE A 183 -9.90 11.05 -36.32
N SER A 184 -8.88 10.74 -37.12
CA SER A 184 -8.93 9.59 -38.03
C SER A 184 -8.96 8.27 -37.23
N SER A 185 -9.37 7.18 -37.89
CA SER A 185 -9.29 5.85 -37.25
C SER A 185 -7.86 5.45 -36.88
N GLN A 186 -6.84 6.02 -37.54
CA GLN A 186 -5.43 5.77 -37.19
C GLN A 186 -5.05 6.56 -35.93
N ASP A 187 -5.48 7.82 -35.81
CA ASP A 187 -5.23 8.63 -34.61
C ASP A 187 -5.89 8.00 -33.40
N MET A 188 -7.13 7.53 -33.53
CA MET A 188 -7.84 6.83 -32.45
C MET A 188 -7.09 5.57 -32.01
N ARG A 189 -6.56 4.75 -32.92
CA ARG A 189 -5.73 3.59 -32.56
C ARG A 189 -4.45 3.98 -31.82
N ASN A 190 -3.84 5.10 -32.20
CA ASN A 190 -2.64 5.61 -31.54
C ASN A 190 -2.97 6.10 -30.12
N ILE A 191 -4.07 6.84 -29.97
CA ILE A 191 -4.56 7.34 -28.66
C ILE A 191 -4.85 6.17 -27.72
N ILE A 192 -5.60 5.16 -28.16
CA ILE A 192 -5.89 3.97 -27.35
C ILE A 192 -4.61 3.24 -26.94
N ARG A 193 -3.64 3.13 -27.85
CA ARG A 193 -2.35 2.49 -27.54
C ARG A 193 -1.57 3.29 -26.50
N GLU A 194 -1.52 4.61 -26.64
CA GLU A 194 -0.79 5.48 -25.70
C GLU A 194 -1.47 5.53 -24.33
N TYR A 195 -2.79 5.58 -24.32
CA TYR A 195 -3.57 5.45 -23.08
C TYR A 195 -3.28 4.12 -22.37
N GLY A 196 -3.27 3.01 -23.09
CA GLY A 196 -2.92 1.70 -22.54
C GLY A 196 -1.50 1.66 -21.94
N ARG A 197 -0.52 2.32 -22.58
CA ARG A 197 0.83 2.45 -22.02
C ARG A 197 0.84 3.28 -20.74
N THR A 198 0.12 4.38 -20.73
CA THR A 198 0.00 5.24 -19.54
C THR A 198 -0.63 4.47 -18.37
N VAL A 199 -1.70 3.70 -18.63
CA VAL A 199 -2.33 2.80 -17.64
C VAL A 199 -1.30 1.84 -17.04
N SER A 200 -0.53 1.15 -17.90
CA SER A 200 0.52 0.22 -17.42
C SER A 200 1.60 0.93 -16.62
N THR A 201 2.04 2.12 -17.08
CA THR A 201 3.08 2.90 -16.41
C THR A 201 2.64 3.36 -15.02
N VAL A 202 1.38 3.77 -14.86
CA VAL A 202 0.81 4.18 -13.56
C VAL A 202 0.68 2.97 -12.62
N TYR A 203 0.25 1.82 -13.15
CA TYR A 203 0.18 0.58 -12.39
C TYR A 203 1.56 0.14 -11.88
N ASP A 204 2.55 0.10 -12.78
CA ASP A 204 3.93 -0.26 -12.44
C ASP A 204 4.51 0.70 -11.40
N TYR A 205 4.22 2.00 -11.53
CA TYR A 205 4.62 3.01 -10.56
C TYR A 205 3.99 2.78 -9.19
N ALA A 206 2.69 2.52 -9.12
CA ALA A 206 2.02 2.25 -7.84
C ALA A 206 2.63 1.01 -7.15
N ALA A 207 2.91 -0.05 -7.90
CA ALA A 207 3.59 -1.25 -7.41
C ALA A 207 5.02 -0.95 -6.94
N GLU A 208 5.78 -0.14 -7.69
CA GLU A 208 7.12 0.33 -7.32
C GLU A 208 7.11 1.13 -6.01
N MET A 209 6.06 1.93 -5.78
CA MET A 209 5.86 2.69 -4.54
C MET A 209 5.32 1.85 -3.38
N GLY A 210 5.11 0.56 -3.56
CA GLY A 210 4.60 -0.34 -2.53
C GLY A 210 3.17 -0.04 -2.11
N VAL A 211 2.33 0.41 -3.06
CA VAL A 211 0.94 0.78 -2.82
C VAL A 211 0.03 -0.38 -3.20
N ASP A 212 -1.00 -0.64 -2.41
CA ASP A 212 -2.00 -1.68 -2.68
C ASP A 212 -2.69 -1.45 -4.03
N VAL A 213 -2.96 -2.53 -4.74
CA VAL A 213 -3.66 -2.49 -6.04
C VAL A 213 -5.04 -1.80 -5.94
N GLY A 214 -5.64 -1.79 -4.75
CA GLY A 214 -6.91 -1.11 -4.48
C GLY A 214 -6.85 0.39 -4.80
N PHE A 215 -5.71 1.05 -4.59
CA PHE A 215 -5.52 2.44 -5.00
C PHE A 215 -5.71 2.61 -6.51
N PHE A 216 -5.06 1.77 -7.31
CA PHE A 216 -5.19 1.82 -8.77
C PHE A 216 -6.61 1.47 -9.23
N VAL A 217 -7.23 0.46 -8.61
CA VAL A 217 -8.62 0.07 -8.91
C VAL A 217 -9.60 1.21 -8.64
N GLU A 218 -9.50 1.88 -7.49
CA GLU A 218 -10.37 3.02 -7.17
C GLU A 218 -10.09 4.23 -8.08
N THR A 219 -8.82 4.48 -8.42
CA THR A 219 -8.44 5.50 -9.42
C THR A 219 -9.12 5.24 -10.75
N MET A 220 -9.05 4.00 -11.27
CA MET A 220 -9.63 3.64 -12.58
C MET A 220 -11.16 3.48 -12.55
N ARG A 221 -11.76 3.28 -11.38
CA ARG A 221 -13.22 3.21 -11.22
C ARG A 221 -13.89 4.57 -11.23
N THR A 222 -13.18 5.61 -10.78
CA THR A 222 -13.73 6.96 -10.68
C THR A 222 -13.58 7.67 -12.04
N PRO A 223 -14.69 8.07 -12.72
CA PRO A 223 -14.62 8.75 -14.01
C PRO A 223 -13.79 10.03 -13.94
N PHE A 224 -13.16 10.41 -15.06
CA PHE A 224 -12.39 11.68 -15.14
C PHE A 224 -13.20 12.92 -14.80
N SER A 225 -14.49 12.92 -15.09
CA SER A 225 -15.43 14.01 -14.76
C SER A 225 -15.82 14.09 -13.27
N GLY A 226 -15.39 13.10 -12.46
CA GLY A 226 -15.64 13.04 -11.03
C GLY A 226 -14.35 13.02 -10.23
N MET A 227 -14.47 13.06 -8.91
CA MET A 227 -13.35 12.95 -7.98
C MET A 227 -13.76 12.07 -6.80
N TYR A 228 -13.06 10.98 -6.58
CA TYR A 228 -13.20 10.22 -5.35
C TYR A 228 -12.28 10.80 -4.27
N VAL A 229 -12.88 11.57 -3.36
CA VAL A 229 -12.17 12.03 -2.16
C VAL A 229 -12.06 10.86 -1.22
N VAL A 230 -10.83 10.40 -1.01
CA VAL A 230 -10.56 9.20 -0.21
C VAL A 230 -10.88 9.46 1.26
N PRO A 231 -11.79 8.70 1.88
CA PRO A 231 -12.08 8.82 3.31
C PRO A 231 -10.84 8.52 4.17
N SER A 232 -10.71 9.18 5.30
CA SER A 232 -9.51 9.07 6.16
C SER A 232 -9.27 7.66 6.71
N ASP A 233 -10.33 6.89 6.94
CA ASP A 233 -10.27 5.49 7.35
C ASP A 233 -9.70 4.54 6.26
N GLN A 234 -9.62 4.99 5.02
CA GLN A 234 -9.04 4.25 3.91
C GLN A 234 -7.60 4.67 3.55
N TRP A 235 -7.07 5.74 4.15
CA TRP A 235 -5.75 6.27 3.78
C TRP A 235 -4.63 5.25 3.93
N LEU A 236 -4.58 4.52 5.04
CA LEU A 236 -3.58 3.46 5.25
C LEU A 236 -3.76 2.31 4.27
N LYS A 237 -5.01 1.86 4.08
CA LYS A 237 -5.34 0.75 3.20
C LYS A 237 -4.97 1.03 1.74
N LEU A 238 -5.26 2.24 1.25
CA LEU A 238 -4.96 2.63 -0.13
C LEU A 238 -3.57 3.24 -0.30
N GLY A 239 -2.75 3.27 0.74
CA GLY A 239 -1.39 3.78 0.70
C GLY A 239 -1.27 5.30 0.54
N ILE A 240 -2.35 6.06 0.73
CA ILE A 240 -2.32 7.54 0.77
C ILE A 240 -1.46 7.99 1.96
N ALA A 241 -1.61 7.36 3.11
CA ALA A 241 -0.74 7.56 4.26
C ALA A 241 -0.04 6.25 4.63
N THR A 242 1.17 6.35 5.14
CA THR A 242 1.91 5.25 5.77
C THR A 242 1.70 5.23 7.27
N ARG A 243 1.30 6.36 7.84
CA ARG A 243 1.01 6.58 9.25
C ARG A 243 -0.01 7.71 9.37
N LEU A 244 -0.89 7.65 10.37
CA LEU A 244 -1.82 8.73 10.68
C LEU A 244 -1.17 9.70 11.67
N LEU A 245 -1.50 10.98 11.51
CA LEU A 245 -1.19 12.03 12.48
C LEU A 245 -2.34 12.18 13.48
N PRO A 246 -2.08 12.51 14.75
CA PRO A 246 -3.13 12.76 15.72
C PRO A 246 -3.93 14.03 15.36
N ASP A 247 -5.24 14.00 15.61
CA ASP A 247 -6.17 15.11 15.27
C ASP A 247 -5.88 16.40 16.06
N GLU A 248 -5.28 16.31 17.23
CA GLU A 248 -5.02 17.42 18.17
C GLU A 248 -3.53 17.78 18.29
N ALA A 249 -2.73 17.60 17.26
CA ALA A 249 -1.31 17.89 17.33
C ALA A 249 -1.05 19.39 17.55
N ALA A 250 -0.70 19.79 18.76
CA ALA A 250 -0.25 21.15 19.10
C ALA A 250 1.06 21.52 18.35
N SER A 251 1.82 20.53 17.91
CA SER A 251 3.00 20.65 17.06
C SER A 251 3.08 19.44 16.12
N VAL A 252 2.38 19.55 15.00
CA VAL A 252 2.39 18.50 13.95
C VAL A 252 3.82 18.23 13.47
N ILE A 253 4.72 19.23 13.50
CA ILE A 253 6.09 19.05 13.03
C ILE A 253 6.86 18.03 13.88
N ASP A 254 6.70 18.04 15.22
CA ASP A 254 7.39 17.09 16.09
C ASP A 254 6.92 15.64 15.81
N ASP A 255 5.64 15.48 15.50
CA ASP A 255 5.10 14.19 15.08
C ASP A 255 5.64 13.77 13.69
N ILE A 256 5.74 14.72 12.74
CA ILE A 256 6.30 14.46 11.40
C ILE A 256 7.77 14.05 11.48
N ILE A 257 8.59 14.75 12.26
CA ILE A 257 10.03 14.46 12.37
C ILE A 257 10.35 13.38 13.40
N GLY A 258 9.35 12.92 14.17
CA GLY A 258 9.53 11.85 15.14
C GLY A 258 10.24 12.30 16.42
N ARG A 259 10.19 13.59 16.77
CA ARG A 259 10.81 14.12 18.02
C ARG A 259 10.03 13.80 19.28
N LYS A 260 8.72 13.70 19.21
CA LYS A 260 7.99 13.14 20.33
C LYS A 260 8.37 11.66 20.40
N PRO A 261 8.74 11.16 21.62
CA PRO A 261 8.63 9.73 21.80
C PRO A 261 7.20 9.44 21.34
N VAL A 262 7.06 8.76 20.22
CA VAL A 262 5.83 8.09 19.90
C VAL A 262 5.47 7.44 21.21
N GLU A 263 4.37 7.89 21.85
CA GLU A 263 3.73 7.07 22.85
C GLU A 263 3.52 5.78 22.11
N THR A 264 4.44 4.87 22.33
CA THR A 264 4.62 3.70 21.50
C THR A 264 3.25 3.07 21.47
N ALA A 265 2.57 3.20 20.32
CA ALA A 265 1.65 2.14 19.96
C ALA A 265 2.39 0.87 20.36
N PRO A 266 1.82 0.07 21.27
CA PRO A 266 2.56 -1.05 21.85
C PRO A 266 3.33 -1.67 20.69
N PRO A 267 4.67 -1.86 20.80
CA PRO A 267 5.54 -2.15 19.68
C PRO A 267 4.78 -3.13 18.81
N ALA A 268 4.69 -2.84 17.50
CA ALA A 268 4.02 -3.77 16.57
C ALA A 268 4.55 -5.11 16.99
N PRO A 269 3.71 -6.04 17.45
CA PRO A 269 4.16 -7.17 18.27
C PRO A 269 5.40 -7.69 17.59
N VAL A 270 6.53 -7.66 18.29
CA VAL A 270 7.80 -8.16 17.78
C VAL A 270 7.39 -9.47 17.17
N ALA A 271 7.62 -9.68 15.87
CA ALA A 271 7.13 -10.82 15.16
C ALA A 271 7.42 -12.04 16.04
N ALA A 272 6.43 -12.48 16.76
CA ALA A 272 6.56 -13.48 17.79
C ALA A 272 5.58 -14.60 17.47
N TRP A 273 5.99 -15.80 17.73
CA TRP A 273 5.11 -16.94 17.61
C TRP A 273 3.94 -16.81 18.59
N THR A 274 2.74 -16.91 18.10
CA THR A 274 1.49 -16.86 18.86
C THR A 274 0.77 -18.20 18.79
N VAL A 275 0.12 -18.60 19.88
CA VAL A 275 -0.71 -19.80 19.92
C VAL A 275 -2.15 -19.37 20.15
N ALA A 276 -3.06 -19.88 19.34
CA ALA A 276 -4.48 -19.63 19.50
C ALA A 276 -5.28 -20.94 19.49
N ARG A 277 -6.37 -20.95 20.25
CA ARG A 277 -7.32 -22.07 20.38
C ARG A 277 -8.75 -21.51 20.24
N PRO A 278 -9.24 -21.35 18.99
CA PRO A 278 -10.59 -20.87 18.78
C PRO A 278 -11.62 -21.84 19.38
N GLU A 279 -12.71 -21.34 19.93
CA GLU A 279 -13.83 -22.17 20.38
C GLU A 279 -14.37 -23.00 19.20
N GLY A 280 -14.38 -24.32 19.34
CA GLY A 280 -14.82 -25.26 18.28
C GLY A 280 -13.90 -25.38 17.08
N GLY A 281 -12.69 -24.80 17.12
CA GLY A 281 -11.68 -24.84 16.06
C GLY A 281 -10.41 -25.56 16.46
N ALA A 282 -9.58 -25.89 15.45
CA ALA A 282 -8.27 -26.49 15.69
C ALA A 282 -7.29 -25.49 16.29
N ALA A 283 -6.47 -25.95 17.25
CA ALA A 283 -5.37 -25.13 17.78
C ALA A 283 -4.34 -24.86 16.69
N PHE A 284 -3.76 -23.66 16.69
CA PHE A 284 -2.69 -23.32 15.77
C PHE A 284 -1.60 -22.46 16.42
N ALA A 285 -0.38 -22.60 15.92
CA ALA A 285 0.74 -21.70 16.20
C ALA A 285 1.04 -20.91 14.92
N SER A 286 1.19 -19.60 15.02
CA SER A 286 1.46 -18.75 13.87
C SER A 286 2.51 -17.69 14.16
N PHE A 287 3.26 -17.36 13.11
CA PHE A 287 4.20 -16.26 13.03
C PHE A 287 3.90 -15.44 11.80
N ALA A 288 3.88 -14.14 11.92
CA ALA A 288 3.69 -13.24 10.80
C ALA A 288 4.78 -12.16 10.79
N ASP A 289 5.47 -12.07 9.66
CA ASP A 289 6.41 -11.01 9.34
C ASP A 289 5.78 -10.19 8.20
N PRO A 290 5.52 -8.89 8.41
CA PRO A 290 4.88 -8.05 7.40
C PRO A 290 5.60 -8.03 6.06
N ASP A 291 6.93 -8.14 6.07
CA ASP A 291 7.79 -7.99 4.89
C ASP A 291 8.10 -9.32 4.19
N ARG A 292 8.10 -10.45 4.94
CA ARG A 292 8.53 -11.76 4.44
C ARG A 292 7.42 -12.77 4.29
N GLY A 293 6.32 -12.59 5.03
CA GLY A 293 5.17 -13.46 4.97
C GLY A 293 4.74 -14.03 6.31
N ALA A 294 4.02 -15.14 6.29
CA ALA A 294 3.51 -15.77 7.50
C ALA A 294 3.69 -17.29 7.44
N VAL A 295 3.82 -17.88 8.61
CA VAL A 295 3.81 -19.34 8.80
C VAL A 295 2.76 -19.68 9.85
N THR A 296 1.90 -20.63 9.53
CA THR A 296 0.88 -21.14 10.45
C THR A 296 0.97 -22.66 10.49
N VAL A 297 1.09 -23.20 11.68
CA VAL A 297 1.02 -24.65 11.94
C VAL A 297 -0.29 -24.92 12.65
N THR A 298 -1.19 -25.65 12.00
CA THR A 298 -2.53 -25.96 12.51
C THR A 298 -2.61 -27.43 12.88
N CYS A 299 -3.05 -27.73 14.09
CA CYS A 299 -3.32 -29.09 14.53
C CYS A 299 -4.38 -29.78 13.65
N VAL A 300 -4.08 -30.98 13.17
CA VAL A 300 -5.04 -31.81 12.44
C VAL A 300 -5.39 -33.05 13.28
N ALA A 301 -4.42 -33.66 13.92
CA ALA A 301 -4.58 -34.79 14.83
C ALA A 301 -3.37 -34.86 15.79
N ARG A 302 -3.40 -35.75 16.76
CA ARG A 302 -2.44 -35.85 17.88
C ARG A 302 -0.95 -35.82 17.46
N GLU A 303 -0.63 -36.31 16.27
CA GLU A 303 0.76 -36.37 15.75
C GLU A 303 0.84 -35.85 14.32
N SER A 304 -0.11 -35.03 13.90
CA SER A 304 -0.09 -34.45 12.55
C SER A 304 -0.63 -33.02 12.56
N ALA A 305 -0.04 -32.21 11.70
CA ALA A 305 -0.44 -30.82 11.53
C ALA A 305 -0.47 -30.43 10.04
N ARG A 306 -1.12 -29.33 9.75
CA ARG A 306 -1.05 -28.61 8.48
C ARG A 306 -0.10 -27.43 8.66
N LEU A 307 0.84 -27.29 7.76
CA LEU A 307 1.73 -26.13 7.65
C LEU A 307 1.25 -25.28 6.49
N ASP A 308 0.88 -24.04 6.76
CA ASP A 308 0.59 -23.05 5.75
C ASP A 308 1.69 -21.99 5.76
N ILE A 309 2.25 -21.70 4.59
CA ILE A 309 3.29 -20.71 4.39
C ILE A 309 2.76 -19.69 3.40
N THR A 310 2.73 -18.43 3.80
CA THR A 310 2.47 -17.28 2.93
C THR A 310 3.77 -16.57 2.67
N LEU A 311 4.20 -16.50 1.41
CA LEU A 311 5.42 -15.83 0.98
C LEU A 311 5.09 -14.44 0.49
N ARG A 312 5.79 -13.42 1.00
CA ARG A 312 5.66 -12.01 0.62
C ARG A 312 7.02 -11.37 0.41
N GLY A 313 7.04 -10.11 -0.06
CA GLY A 313 8.27 -9.33 -0.22
C GLY A 313 9.22 -9.84 -1.30
N LEU A 314 8.82 -10.82 -2.10
CA LEU A 314 9.59 -11.38 -3.21
C LEU A 314 9.15 -10.74 -4.54
N SER A 315 10.08 -10.63 -5.48
CA SER A 315 9.73 -10.14 -6.81
C SER A 315 8.71 -11.07 -7.49
N PRO A 316 7.82 -10.55 -8.34
CA PRO A 316 6.84 -11.37 -9.08
C PRO A 316 7.49 -12.52 -9.84
N THR A 317 8.66 -12.31 -10.43
CA THR A 317 9.45 -13.34 -11.13
C THR A 317 9.91 -14.45 -10.19
N THR A 318 10.30 -14.09 -8.95
CA THR A 318 10.70 -15.08 -7.94
C THR A 318 9.49 -15.87 -7.45
N LEU A 319 8.36 -15.21 -7.17
CA LEU A 319 7.12 -15.88 -6.79
C LEU A 319 6.64 -16.86 -7.86
N ASP A 320 6.66 -16.49 -9.12
CA ASP A 320 6.28 -17.37 -10.23
C ASP A 320 7.23 -18.57 -10.37
N ARG A 321 8.53 -18.37 -10.20
CA ARG A 321 9.54 -19.45 -10.19
C ARG A 321 9.29 -20.42 -9.05
N LEU A 322 9.05 -19.93 -7.84
CA LEU A 322 8.77 -20.75 -6.65
C LEU A 322 7.48 -21.54 -6.83
N ARG A 323 6.43 -20.89 -7.35
CA ARG A 323 5.16 -21.53 -7.66
C ARG A 323 5.31 -22.64 -8.71
N THR A 324 6.02 -22.36 -9.79
CA THR A 324 6.29 -23.34 -10.85
C THR A 324 7.04 -24.55 -10.31
N ALA A 325 8.05 -24.34 -9.47
CA ALA A 325 8.79 -25.40 -8.81
C ALA A 325 7.90 -26.20 -7.84
N ALA A 326 7.08 -25.50 -7.02
CA ALA A 326 6.15 -26.14 -6.09
C ALA A 326 5.13 -27.02 -6.81
N LEU A 327 4.58 -26.57 -7.94
CA LEU A 327 3.66 -27.37 -8.77
C LEU A 327 4.33 -28.56 -9.44
N ALA A 328 5.61 -28.40 -9.85
CA ALA A 328 6.34 -29.42 -10.60
C ALA A 328 6.83 -30.59 -9.75
N ARG A 329 7.33 -30.34 -8.53
CA ARG A 329 7.91 -31.34 -7.64
C ARG A 329 7.07 -31.63 -6.40
N LYS A 330 6.29 -30.66 -5.95
CA LYS A 330 5.49 -30.73 -4.71
C LYS A 330 6.33 -31.09 -3.48
N ARG A 331 7.53 -30.50 -3.35
CA ARG A 331 8.43 -30.72 -2.24
C ARG A 331 8.94 -29.39 -1.67
N LEU A 332 8.89 -29.32 -0.36
CA LEU A 332 9.41 -28.24 0.47
C LEU A 332 10.48 -28.82 1.37
N ARG A 333 11.62 -28.15 1.51
CA ARG A 333 12.67 -28.50 2.47
C ARG A 333 12.50 -27.64 3.72
N LEU A 334 12.45 -28.27 4.87
CA LEU A 334 12.45 -27.69 6.20
C LEU A 334 13.72 -28.17 6.91
N GLY A 335 14.72 -27.28 7.08
CA GLY A 335 16.03 -27.73 7.53
C GLY A 335 16.56 -28.87 6.64
N ASP A 336 16.84 -30.03 7.21
CA ASP A 336 17.35 -31.22 6.51
C ASP A 336 16.25 -32.14 5.95
N ARG A 337 14.98 -31.83 6.18
CA ARG A 337 13.85 -32.67 5.77
C ARG A 337 13.13 -32.19 4.53
N GLU A 338 12.68 -33.12 3.70
CA GLU A 338 11.81 -32.86 2.58
C GLU A 338 10.35 -33.24 2.92
N VAL A 339 9.47 -32.27 2.90
CA VAL A 339 8.04 -32.40 3.18
C VAL A 339 7.22 -32.27 1.89
N ALA A 340 6.16 -33.05 1.77
CA ALA A 340 5.27 -32.97 0.61
C ALA A 340 4.38 -31.72 0.67
N ILE A 341 4.39 -30.91 -0.38
CA ILE A 341 3.42 -29.82 -0.57
C ILE A 341 2.08 -30.47 -0.94
N ALA A 342 1.08 -30.25 -0.11
CA ALA A 342 -0.27 -30.77 -0.33
C ALA A 342 -1.06 -29.87 -1.30
N GLU A 343 -0.90 -28.54 -1.17
CA GLU A 343 -1.65 -27.57 -1.93
C GLU A 343 -0.78 -26.36 -2.28
N VAL A 344 -0.96 -25.84 -3.49
CA VAL A 344 -0.35 -24.60 -3.97
C VAL A 344 -1.49 -23.65 -4.26
N GLY A 345 -1.60 -22.57 -3.50
CA GLY A 345 -2.64 -21.57 -3.66
C GLY A 345 -2.63 -20.89 -5.02
N PRO A 346 -3.68 -20.16 -5.38
CA PRO A 346 -3.75 -19.38 -6.61
C PRO A 346 -2.61 -18.34 -6.63
N PRO A 347 -2.15 -17.92 -7.83
CA PRO A 347 -1.15 -16.88 -7.93
C PRO A 347 -1.71 -15.55 -7.41
N GLY A 348 -1.05 -14.98 -6.41
CA GLY A 348 -1.28 -13.61 -5.98
C GLY A 348 -0.22 -12.67 -6.58
N PRO A 349 -0.52 -11.39 -6.76
CA PRO A 349 0.42 -10.43 -7.34
C PRO A 349 1.65 -10.16 -6.45
N GLN A 350 1.51 -10.35 -5.14
CA GLN A 350 2.56 -10.08 -4.15
C GLN A 350 2.74 -11.20 -3.12
N GLU A 351 1.97 -12.27 -3.23
CA GLU A 351 2.08 -13.40 -2.30
C GLU A 351 1.83 -14.74 -2.97
N GLN A 352 2.41 -15.78 -2.40
CA GLN A 352 2.17 -17.17 -2.76
C GLN A 352 1.91 -17.98 -1.51
N VAL A 353 0.77 -18.65 -1.45
CA VAL A 353 0.43 -19.56 -0.35
C VAL A 353 0.76 -21.00 -0.73
N LEU A 354 1.39 -21.72 0.19
CA LEU A 354 1.70 -23.15 0.09
C LEU A 354 1.22 -23.84 1.34
N SER A 355 0.64 -25.04 1.18
CA SER A 355 0.26 -25.88 2.31
C SER A 355 0.95 -27.22 2.24
N ALA A 356 1.42 -27.71 3.40
CA ALA A 356 2.02 -29.03 3.54
C ALA A 356 1.38 -29.79 4.70
N LYS A 357 1.37 -31.13 4.61
CA LYS A 357 1.01 -32.00 5.73
C LYS A 357 2.26 -32.40 6.46
N LEU A 358 2.27 -32.22 7.77
CA LEU A 358 3.37 -32.58 8.65
C LEU A 358 3.00 -33.83 9.46
N ASP A 359 3.93 -34.78 9.52
CA ASP A 359 3.88 -35.91 10.46
C ASP A 359 4.63 -35.56 11.76
N ALA A 360 4.66 -36.51 12.70
CA ALA A 360 5.35 -36.37 13.99
C ALA A 360 6.85 -36.06 13.83
N ARG A 361 7.51 -36.59 12.79
CA ARG A 361 8.94 -36.36 12.54
C ARG A 361 9.19 -34.97 11.98
N ASP A 362 8.28 -34.50 11.13
CA ASP A 362 8.33 -33.14 10.57
C ASP A 362 8.09 -32.08 11.64
N LEU A 363 7.16 -32.36 12.57
CA LEU A 363 6.89 -31.51 13.72
C LEU A 363 8.09 -31.42 14.68
N ASN A 364 8.78 -32.52 14.89
CA ASN A 364 10.02 -32.53 15.69
C ASN A 364 11.11 -31.71 14.99
N ALA A 365 11.26 -31.82 13.69
CA ALA A 365 12.21 -31.02 12.94
C ALA A 365 11.91 -29.50 13.04
N LEU A 366 10.63 -29.11 13.07
CA LEU A 366 10.23 -27.73 13.31
C LEU A 366 10.50 -27.24 14.76
N ARG A 367 10.51 -28.15 15.73
CA ARG A 367 10.88 -27.82 17.13
C ARG A 367 12.37 -27.71 17.33
N ASP A 368 13.15 -28.47 16.56
CA ASP A 368 14.61 -28.45 16.63
C ASP A 368 15.23 -27.30 15.83
N VAL A 369 14.41 -26.48 15.18
CA VAL A 369 14.85 -25.24 14.52
C VAL A 369 15.30 -24.25 15.59
N GLY A 370 16.53 -23.75 15.46
CA GLY A 370 17.07 -22.70 16.34
C GLY A 370 16.39 -21.35 16.10
N ASP A 371 17.17 -20.29 16.15
CA ASP A 371 16.67 -18.91 16.00
C ASP A 371 16.22 -18.57 14.56
N THR A 372 16.38 -19.48 13.61
CA THR A 372 15.98 -19.23 12.21
C THR A 372 15.25 -20.45 11.64
N LEU A 373 14.05 -20.23 11.13
CA LEU A 373 13.27 -21.22 10.39
C LEU A 373 13.45 -20.99 8.89
N ALA A 374 14.15 -21.91 8.23
CA ALA A 374 14.46 -21.81 6.80
C ALA A 374 13.61 -22.77 5.96
N PHE A 375 13.01 -22.23 4.89
CA PHE A 375 12.24 -22.99 3.90
C PHE A 375 12.88 -22.90 2.53
N ALA A 376 12.92 -24.01 1.81
CA ALA A 376 13.35 -24.03 0.42
C ALA A 376 12.38 -24.86 -0.42
N ILE A 377 11.83 -24.25 -1.48
CA ILE A 377 11.02 -24.95 -2.47
C ILE A 377 11.98 -25.57 -3.49
N LEU A 378 11.83 -26.89 -3.74
CA LEU A 378 12.76 -27.63 -4.57
C LEU A 378 12.30 -27.67 -6.03
N ASP A 379 13.21 -27.45 -6.96
CA ASP A 379 13.00 -27.66 -8.39
C ASP A 379 12.98 -29.16 -8.76
N ARG A 380 12.79 -29.48 -10.05
CA ARG A 380 12.76 -30.87 -10.55
C ARG A 380 14.06 -31.64 -10.27
N SER A 381 15.19 -30.94 -10.14
CA SER A 381 16.49 -31.54 -9.86
C SER A 381 16.76 -31.78 -8.36
N GLY A 382 15.85 -31.27 -7.49
CA GLY A 382 16.00 -31.33 -6.03
C GLY A 382 16.84 -30.20 -5.45
N ARG A 383 17.16 -29.18 -6.24
CA ARG A 383 17.85 -27.99 -5.77
C ARG A 383 16.85 -26.90 -5.40
N PRO A 384 17.20 -25.99 -4.48
CA PRO A 384 16.37 -24.83 -4.20
C PRO A 384 16.09 -24.01 -5.47
N ALA A 385 14.82 -23.72 -5.74
CA ALA A 385 14.39 -22.93 -6.89
C ALA A 385 14.71 -21.44 -6.73
N ALA A 386 14.94 -20.99 -5.49
CA ALA A 386 15.39 -19.66 -5.11
C ALA A 386 16.19 -19.78 -3.80
N PRO A 387 16.87 -18.72 -3.32
CA PRO A 387 17.44 -18.70 -1.98
C PRO A 387 16.43 -19.13 -0.93
N ALA A 388 16.89 -19.79 0.12
CA ALA A 388 16.04 -20.20 1.24
C ALA A 388 15.33 -18.97 1.82
N ILE A 389 14.07 -19.15 2.17
CA ILE A 389 13.28 -18.13 2.84
C ILE A 389 13.47 -18.34 4.33
N GLU A 390 14.07 -17.35 4.97
CA GLU A 390 14.38 -17.39 6.39
C GLU A 390 13.42 -16.46 7.15
N ILE A 391 12.83 -17.01 8.19
CA ILE A 391 12.01 -16.24 9.15
C ILE A 391 12.57 -16.44 10.56
N ASP A 392 12.23 -15.53 11.47
CA ASP A 392 12.61 -15.67 12.87
C ASP A 392 11.95 -16.90 13.49
N GLY A 393 12.77 -17.84 13.90
CA GLY A 393 12.36 -19.08 14.55
C GLY A 393 12.27 -18.98 16.07
N THR A 394 12.65 -17.82 16.64
CA THR A 394 12.67 -17.61 18.10
C THR A 394 11.29 -17.84 18.70
N GLY A 395 11.18 -18.83 19.59
CA GLY A 395 9.91 -19.22 20.18
C GLY A 395 9.06 -20.22 19.39
N ALA A 396 9.44 -20.60 18.15
CA ALA A 396 8.72 -21.57 17.34
C ALA A 396 8.55 -22.92 18.04
N ALA A 397 9.62 -23.44 18.62
CA ALA A 397 9.63 -24.72 19.34
C ALA A 397 8.63 -24.73 20.52
N GLN A 398 8.59 -23.64 21.28
CA GLN A 398 7.67 -23.49 22.41
C GLN A 398 6.23 -23.39 21.92
N ALA A 399 5.96 -22.53 20.94
CA ALA A 399 4.61 -22.33 20.38
C ALA A 399 4.04 -23.60 19.75
N ILE A 400 4.83 -24.31 18.95
CA ILE A 400 4.42 -25.59 18.36
C ILE A 400 4.17 -26.64 19.45
N SER A 401 5.01 -26.72 20.48
CA SER A 401 4.81 -27.65 21.60
C SER A 401 3.55 -27.32 22.39
N GLU A 402 3.28 -26.06 22.64
CA GLU A 402 2.07 -25.61 23.31
C GLU A 402 0.82 -25.89 22.46
N MET A 403 0.85 -25.58 21.17
CA MET A 403 -0.23 -25.92 20.24
C MET A 403 -0.51 -27.44 20.26
N MET A 404 0.53 -28.27 20.14
CA MET A 404 0.40 -29.72 20.09
C MET A 404 -0.12 -30.33 21.40
N SER A 405 0.18 -29.74 22.56
CA SER A 405 -0.38 -30.17 23.85
C SER A 405 -1.89 -30.05 23.92
N GLY A 406 -2.47 -29.13 23.15
CA GLY A 406 -3.91 -28.95 22.97
C GLY A 406 -4.52 -29.76 21.82
N CYS A 407 -3.70 -30.49 21.08
CA CYS A 407 -4.09 -31.26 19.92
C CYS A 407 -4.61 -32.64 20.35
N GLY A 408 -5.87 -32.80 20.62
CA GLY A 408 -6.43 -34.09 21.01
C GLY A 408 -7.67 -34.04 21.89
N GLY A 409 -8.24 -32.88 22.03
CA GLY A 409 -9.47 -32.64 22.77
C GLY A 409 -10.70 -32.34 21.89
N VAL A 410 -10.76 -32.89 20.66
CA VAL A 410 -11.94 -32.84 19.80
C VAL A 410 -12.42 -34.24 19.55
#